data_542b0e408d8cf812d88393b095d63785
#
_entry.id   542b0e408d8cf812d88393b095d63785
#
_cell.length_a   1.000
_cell.length_b   1.000
_cell.length_c   1.000
_cell.angle_alpha   90.00
_cell.angle_beta   90.00
_cell.angle_gamma   90.00
#
_symmetry.space_group_name_H-M   'P 1'
#
loop_
_entity.id
_entity.type
_entity.pdbx_description
1 polymer ?
#
loop_
_entity_poly.entity_id
_entity_poly.type
_entity_poly.pdbx_seq_one_letter_code
_entity_poly.pdbx_strand_id
1 'polypeptide(L)'
;MKLSARHVRAAYEFLSQLPPFSGWGLPPSPEVSFGILRTKRWQGDHSSPKHSIRLSASRVSYADRLLVVTAHEMVHLRVYLLGKPDTHSGTFRTLANEVCAELGFDPLEF
;
A
#
# COMPACT_ATOMS: atom_id res chain seq x y z
N MET A 1 16.57 1.96 9.27
CA MET A 1 16.05 0.65 8.85
C MET A 1 16.52 0.36 7.44
N LYS A 2 17.00 -0.83 7.19
CA LYS A 2 17.31 -1.28 5.83
C LYS A 2 16.10 -2.02 5.28
N LEU A 3 15.41 -1.41 4.34
CA LEU A 3 14.18 -1.96 3.79
C LEU A 3 14.43 -3.25 3.01
N SER A 4 13.59 -4.24 3.23
CA SER A 4 13.59 -5.51 2.48
C SER A 4 12.16 -5.89 2.12
N ALA A 5 12.02 -6.85 1.19
CA ALA A 5 10.72 -7.37 0.81
C ALA A 5 9.96 -7.93 2.02
N ARG A 6 10.67 -8.50 2.97
CA ARG A 6 10.08 -9.04 4.20
C ARG A 6 9.42 -7.94 5.04
N HIS A 7 10.00 -6.74 5.07
CA HIS A 7 9.39 -5.61 5.77
C HIS A 7 8.07 -5.19 5.11
N VAL A 8 8.05 -5.14 3.78
CA VAL A 8 6.84 -4.77 3.03
C VAL A 8 5.74 -5.80 3.28
N ARG A 9 6.08 -7.08 3.23
CA ARG A 9 5.13 -8.16 3.52
C ARG A 9 4.57 -8.04 4.94
N ALA A 10 5.43 -7.82 5.93
CA ALA A 10 5.00 -7.69 7.32
C ALA A 10 4.05 -6.49 7.49
N ALA A 11 4.34 -5.37 6.83
CA ALA A 11 3.47 -4.20 6.85
C ALA A 11 2.12 -4.52 6.24
N TYR A 12 2.09 -5.20 5.10
CA TYR A 12 0.86 -5.63 4.45
C TYR A 12 0.04 -6.53 5.36
N GLU A 13 0.67 -7.52 5.97
CA GLU A 13 -0.01 -8.47 6.87
C GLU A 13 -0.59 -7.75 8.10
N PHE A 14 0.17 -6.82 8.66
CA PHE A 14 -0.30 -6.04 9.80
C PHE A 14 -1.51 -5.18 9.42
N LEU A 15 -1.40 -4.41 8.34
CA LEU A 15 -2.47 -3.51 7.89
C LEU A 15 -3.73 -4.28 7.48
N SER A 16 -3.56 -5.46 6.90
CA SER A 16 -4.69 -6.28 6.46
C SER A 16 -5.60 -6.72 7.59
N GLN A 17 -5.11 -6.70 8.83
CA GLN A 17 -5.88 -7.04 10.02
C GLN A 17 -6.69 -5.87 10.57
N LEU A 18 -6.48 -4.67 10.06
CA LEU A 18 -7.09 -3.45 10.57
C LEU A 18 -8.19 -2.94 9.64
N PRO A 19 -9.29 -2.37 10.17
CA PRO A 19 -10.24 -1.68 9.31
C PRO A 19 -9.58 -0.45 8.69
N PRO A 20 -9.92 -0.05 7.48
CA PRO A 20 -10.96 -0.68 6.62
C PRO A 20 -10.43 -1.87 5.81
N PHE A 21 -9.11 -2.11 5.78
CA PHE A 21 -8.50 -3.15 4.96
C PHE A 21 -9.08 -4.54 5.24
N SER A 22 -9.35 -4.84 6.51
CA SER A 22 -9.86 -6.16 6.92
C SER A 22 -11.22 -6.50 6.30
N GLY A 23 -11.97 -5.50 5.88
CA GLY A 23 -13.28 -5.69 5.25
C GLY A 23 -13.25 -5.68 3.73
N TRP A 24 -12.07 -5.50 3.11
CA TRP A 24 -11.99 -5.32 1.66
C TRP A 24 -11.80 -6.61 0.86
N GLY A 25 -11.52 -7.73 1.52
CA GLY A 25 -11.27 -8.99 0.82
C GLY A 25 -9.99 -8.95 -0.01
N LEU A 26 -8.96 -8.26 0.48
CA LEU A 26 -7.66 -8.24 -0.19
C LEU A 26 -7.05 -9.64 -0.21
N PRO A 27 -6.23 -9.96 -1.23
CA PRO A 27 -5.61 -11.28 -1.27
C PRO A 27 -4.69 -11.50 -0.06
N PRO A 28 -4.60 -12.73 0.46
CA PRO A 28 -3.67 -13.03 1.56
C PRO A 28 -2.23 -12.88 1.09
N SER A 29 -1.32 -12.59 2.01
CA SER A 29 0.06 -12.28 1.68
C SER A 29 0.78 -13.31 0.81
N PRO A 30 0.50 -14.62 0.90
CA PRO A 30 1.13 -15.59 -0.01
C PRO A 30 0.76 -15.40 -1.48
N GLU A 31 -0.36 -14.71 -1.77
CA GLU A 31 -0.82 -14.45 -3.14
C GLU A 31 -0.35 -13.09 -3.66
N VAL A 32 0.43 -12.35 -2.86
CA VAL A 32 0.95 -11.03 -3.23
C VAL A 32 2.47 -11.10 -3.29
N SER A 33 3.05 -10.52 -4.33
CA SER A 33 4.51 -10.39 -4.44
C SER A 33 4.95 -9.10 -3.79
N PHE A 34 6.01 -9.18 -2.98
CA PHE A 34 6.58 -8.02 -2.31
C PHE A 34 8.01 -7.81 -2.75
N GLY A 35 8.39 -6.54 -2.96
CA GLY A 35 9.71 -6.23 -3.44
C GLY A 35 10.15 -4.82 -3.12
N ILE A 36 11.33 -4.50 -3.59
CA ILE A 36 11.98 -3.21 -3.37
C ILE A 36 12.29 -2.58 -4.73
N LEU A 37 11.98 -1.27 -4.83
CA LEU A 37 12.37 -0.46 -5.97
C LEU A 37 13.70 0.22 -5.68
N ARG A 38 14.54 0.33 -6.70
CA ARG A 38 15.81 1.06 -6.62
C ARG A 38 15.70 2.36 -7.42
N THR A 39 14.69 3.16 -7.07
CA THR A 39 14.45 4.44 -7.72
C THR A 39 14.09 5.49 -6.67
N LYS A 40 14.42 6.75 -6.96
CA LYS A 40 14.00 7.90 -6.16
C LYS A 40 12.78 8.59 -6.73
N ARG A 41 12.27 8.11 -7.87
CA ARG A 41 11.20 8.75 -8.62
C ARG A 41 9.86 8.68 -7.89
N TRP A 42 9.56 7.53 -7.26
CA TRP A 42 8.36 7.34 -6.45
C TRP A 42 8.67 6.44 -5.26
N GLN A 43 7.77 6.44 -4.27
CA GLN A 43 7.97 5.70 -3.02
C GLN A 43 7.57 4.25 -3.10
N GLY A 44 6.66 3.90 -4.00
CA GLY A 44 6.22 2.53 -4.17
C GLY A 44 5.38 2.37 -5.42
N ASP A 45 5.03 1.13 -5.71
CA ASP A 45 4.09 0.81 -6.77
C ASP A 45 3.36 -0.50 -6.45
N HIS A 46 2.30 -0.77 -7.20
CA HIS A 46 1.71 -2.09 -7.27
C HIS A 46 1.56 -2.44 -8.75
N SER A 47 1.46 -3.70 -9.08
CA SER A 47 1.20 -4.10 -10.46
C SER A 47 0.14 -5.18 -10.54
N SER A 48 -0.70 -5.05 -11.55
CA SER A 48 -1.68 -6.05 -11.93
C SER A 48 -1.23 -6.72 -13.21
N PRO A 49 -1.61 -7.98 -13.43
CA PRO A 49 -2.45 -8.84 -12.60
C PRO A 49 -1.71 -9.60 -11.49
N LYS A 50 -0.43 -9.33 -11.29
CA LYS A 50 0.41 -10.13 -10.40
C LYS A 50 0.29 -9.78 -8.92
N HIS A 51 -0.55 -8.79 -8.57
CA HIS A 51 -0.69 -8.32 -7.18
C HIS A 51 0.69 -8.10 -6.55
N SER A 52 1.48 -7.24 -7.15
CA SER A 52 2.82 -6.94 -6.68
C SER A 52 2.86 -5.57 -6.02
N ILE A 53 3.44 -5.50 -4.82
CA ILE A 53 3.65 -4.25 -4.09
C ILE A 53 5.15 -4.09 -3.87
N ARG A 54 5.70 -2.96 -4.34
CA ARG A 54 7.13 -2.66 -4.19
C ARG A 54 7.30 -1.27 -3.62
N LEU A 55 8.24 -1.11 -2.70
CA LEU A 55 8.56 0.15 -2.08
C LEU A 55 10.00 0.56 -2.38
N SER A 56 10.23 1.86 -2.48
CA SER A 56 11.57 2.40 -2.78
C SER A 56 12.45 2.35 -1.53
N ALA A 57 13.56 1.61 -1.61
CA ALA A 57 14.52 1.52 -0.52
C ALA A 57 15.20 2.86 -0.20
N SER A 58 15.28 3.76 -1.18
CA SER A 58 15.89 5.08 -0.98
C SER A 58 14.91 6.11 -0.41
N ARG A 59 13.61 5.88 -0.51
CA ARG A 59 12.58 6.81 -0.07
C ARG A 59 11.87 6.36 1.20
N VAL A 60 11.94 5.08 1.54
CA VAL A 60 11.29 4.49 2.70
C VAL A 60 12.36 3.94 3.63
N SER A 61 12.75 4.72 4.63
CA SER A 61 13.82 4.36 5.56
C SER A 61 13.38 4.28 7.02
N TYR A 62 12.16 4.69 7.33
CA TYR A 62 11.60 4.64 8.68
C TYR A 62 10.32 3.82 8.71
N ALA A 63 10.04 3.19 9.86
CA ALA A 63 8.92 2.28 10.01
C ALA A 63 7.55 2.97 9.81
N ASP A 64 7.40 4.21 10.25
CA ASP A 64 6.17 4.96 10.04
C ASP A 64 5.91 5.19 8.54
N ARG A 65 6.96 5.51 7.80
CA ARG A 65 6.87 5.70 6.36
C ARG A 65 6.55 4.39 5.65
N LEU A 66 7.11 3.28 6.14
CA LEU A 66 6.80 1.94 5.63
C LEU A 66 5.29 1.67 5.68
N LEU A 67 4.64 1.96 6.81
CA LEU A 67 3.21 1.71 6.96
C LEU A 67 2.38 2.61 6.05
N VAL A 68 2.70 3.90 5.97
CA VAL A 68 1.95 4.84 5.13
C VAL A 68 2.03 4.46 3.66
N VAL A 69 3.24 4.19 3.16
CA VAL A 69 3.43 3.88 1.74
C VAL A 69 2.84 2.52 1.39
N THR A 70 2.99 1.52 2.27
CA THR A 70 2.35 0.21 2.05
C THR A 70 0.83 0.37 1.99
N ALA A 71 0.24 1.12 2.91
CA ALA A 71 -1.21 1.38 2.92
C ALA A 71 -1.66 2.07 1.62
N HIS A 72 -0.88 3.03 1.13
CA HIS A 72 -1.17 3.73 -0.13
C HIS A 72 -1.24 2.73 -1.30
N GLU A 73 -0.27 1.83 -1.40
CA GLU A 73 -0.26 0.83 -2.46
C GLU A 73 -1.38 -0.20 -2.29
N MET A 74 -1.79 -0.48 -1.06
CA MET A 74 -2.94 -1.35 -0.80
C MET A 74 -4.26 -0.73 -1.28
N VAL A 75 -4.39 0.59 -1.20
CA VAL A 75 -5.55 1.29 -1.77
C VAL A 75 -5.57 1.13 -3.30
N HIS A 76 -4.42 1.28 -3.96
CA HIS A 76 -4.33 1.03 -5.40
C HIS A 76 -4.75 -0.41 -5.75
N LEU A 77 -4.29 -1.38 -4.96
CA LEU A 77 -4.68 -2.77 -5.17
C LEU A 77 -6.20 -2.94 -5.06
N ARG A 78 -6.83 -2.32 -4.07
CA ARG A 78 -8.29 -2.38 -3.92
C ARG A 78 -9.01 -1.74 -5.11
N VAL A 79 -8.53 -0.57 -5.58
CA VAL A 79 -9.09 0.10 -6.76
C VAL A 79 -9.04 -0.82 -7.97
N TYR A 80 -7.90 -1.49 -8.15
CA TYR A 80 -7.73 -2.46 -9.25
C TYR A 80 -8.74 -3.61 -9.13
N LEU A 81 -8.86 -4.20 -7.94
CA LEU A 81 -9.77 -5.32 -7.72
C LEU A 81 -11.23 -4.95 -7.91
N LEU A 82 -11.59 -3.68 -7.72
CA LEU A 82 -12.92 -3.16 -7.99
C LEU A 82 -13.16 -2.87 -9.48
N GLY A 83 -12.13 -2.98 -10.31
CA GLY A 83 -12.23 -2.67 -11.73
C GLY A 83 -12.43 -1.19 -12.03
N LYS A 84 -11.95 -0.31 -11.15
CA LYS A 84 -12.08 1.14 -11.31
C LYS A 84 -10.80 1.74 -11.88
N PRO A 85 -10.88 2.96 -12.49
CA PRO A 85 -9.67 3.63 -12.98
C PRO A 85 -8.65 3.86 -11.87
N ASP A 86 -7.39 3.50 -12.15
CA ASP A 86 -6.30 3.60 -11.18
C ASP A 86 -5.67 4.99 -11.23
N THR A 87 -6.35 5.95 -10.63
CA THR A 87 -5.89 7.33 -10.51
C THR A 87 -5.85 7.69 -9.02
N HIS A 88 -5.27 8.86 -8.69
CA HIS A 88 -5.27 9.37 -7.32
C HIS A 88 -6.50 10.22 -6.99
N SER A 89 -7.54 10.08 -7.80
CA SER A 89 -8.82 10.78 -7.62
C SER A 89 -9.98 9.77 -7.63
N GLY A 90 -11.20 10.25 -7.45
CA GLY A 90 -12.38 9.40 -7.51
C GLY A 90 -12.34 8.27 -6.48
N THR A 91 -12.45 7.01 -6.93
CA THR A 91 -12.50 5.85 -6.04
C THR A 91 -11.28 5.77 -5.14
N PHE A 92 -10.08 6.00 -5.69
CA PHE A 92 -8.86 6.00 -4.86
C PHE A 92 -8.99 7.00 -3.72
N ARG A 93 -9.38 8.24 -4.02
CA ARG A 93 -9.45 9.28 -2.99
C ARG A 93 -10.49 8.97 -1.91
N THR A 94 -11.63 8.40 -2.30
CA THR A 94 -12.65 7.98 -1.33
C THR A 94 -12.11 6.92 -0.38
N LEU A 95 -11.46 5.89 -0.91
CA LEU A 95 -10.88 4.81 -0.09
C LEU A 95 -9.70 5.30 0.74
N ALA A 96 -8.85 6.15 0.17
CA ALA A 96 -7.71 6.72 0.88
C ALA A 96 -8.17 7.56 2.08
N ASN A 97 -9.21 8.36 1.91
CA ASN A 97 -9.75 9.16 3.01
C ASN A 97 -10.30 8.28 4.14
N GLU A 98 -10.94 7.16 3.79
CA GLU A 98 -11.41 6.19 4.77
C GLU A 98 -10.25 5.58 5.55
N VAL A 99 -9.17 5.20 4.87
CA VAL A 99 -7.97 4.66 5.51
C VAL A 99 -7.34 5.68 6.45
N CYS A 100 -7.19 6.92 5.99
CA CYS A 100 -6.58 7.98 6.79
C CYS A 100 -7.40 8.28 8.04
N ALA A 101 -8.74 8.32 7.91
CA ALA A 101 -9.63 8.57 9.03
C ALA A 101 -9.53 7.45 10.07
N GLU A 102 -9.46 6.18 9.62
CA GLU A 102 -9.42 5.04 10.53
C GLU A 102 -8.04 4.88 11.20
N LEU A 103 -6.96 5.06 10.45
CA LEU A 103 -5.62 4.74 10.92
C LEU A 103 -4.82 5.95 11.37
N GLY A 104 -5.35 7.16 11.21
CA GLY A 104 -4.69 8.36 11.67
C GLY A 104 -3.58 8.87 10.74
N PHE A 105 -3.56 8.46 9.48
CA PHE A 105 -2.60 9.01 8.52
C PHE A 105 -3.04 10.40 8.07
N ASP A 106 -2.07 11.26 7.77
CA ASP A 106 -2.33 12.58 7.22
C ASP A 106 -2.74 12.44 5.73
N PRO A 107 -3.97 12.84 5.35
CA PRO A 107 -4.42 12.75 3.97
C PRO A 107 -3.55 13.51 2.97
N LEU A 108 -2.86 14.55 3.42
CA LEU A 108 -1.96 15.32 2.55
C LEU A 108 -0.67 14.58 2.24
N GLU A 109 -0.30 13.61 3.07
CA GLU A 109 0.89 12.79 2.89
C GLU A 109 0.58 11.41 2.32
N PHE A 110 -0.70 11.09 2.18
CA PHE A 110 -1.16 9.82 1.64
C PHE A 110 -1.40 9.94 0.13
#